data_3bea34f1aa851b7860b32098b31ea125
#
_entry.id   3bea34f1aa851b7860b32098b31ea125
#
_cell.length_a   1.000
_cell.length_b   1.000
_cell.length_c   1.000
_cell.angle_alpha   90.00
_cell.angle_beta   90.00
_cell.angle_gamma   90.00
#
_symmetry.space_group_name_H-M   'P 1'
#
loop_
_entity.id
_entity.type
_entity.pdbx_description
1 polymer ?
#
loop_
_entity_poly.entity_id
_entity_poly.type
_entity_poly.pdbx_seq_one_letter_code
_entity_poly.pdbx_strand_id
1 'polypeptide(L)'
;MNLILVRHGETEFNRQRLILGRGPEPLNATGQAQALAAAVAVSRNAPFVLYSSPIGRTIQTAEAIASECSVAFTPMPGLEEIDAGDLEGLTGSQLQEQYPDVMRGWRNDPASAKMPNGESLGDVQNRTWAVINDIAQRHEDDTVVVVTHNFPIQAILCEALGMPLNNFRQLRVDLGSLTQLDVRDSVFTMLSINETWHL
;
A
#
# COMPACT_ATOMS: atom_id res chain seq x y z
N MET A 1 -19.38 2.77 2.77
CA MET A 1 -18.13 3.48 2.37
C MET A 1 -17.63 2.93 1.05
N ASN A 2 -17.25 3.79 0.10
CA ASN A 2 -16.49 3.37 -1.07
C ASN A 2 -14.99 3.60 -0.77
N LEU A 3 -14.19 2.54 -0.65
CA LEU A 3 -12.77 2.60 -0.31
C LEU A 3 -11.91 2.43 -1.57
N ILE A 4 -11.05 3.41 -1.85
CA ILE A 4 -10.10 3.38 -2.96
C ILE A 4 -8.69 3.34 -2.36
N LEU A 5 -7.98 2.22 -2.53
CA LEU A 5 -6.59 2.07 -2.16
C LEU A 5 -5.70 2.44 -3.35
N VAL A 6 -4.75 3.33 -3.14
CA VAL A 6 -3.79 3.79 -4.15
C VAL A 6 -2.39 3.40 -3.73
N ARG A 7 -1.68 2.63 -4.55
CA ARG A 7 -0.25 2.40 -4.34
C ARG A 7 0.53 3.61 -4.84
N HIS A 8 1.53 4.07 -4.08
CA HIS A 8 2.42 5.16 -4.49
C HIS A 8 3.07 4.92 -5.87
N GLY A 9 3.51 5.97 -6.54
CA GLY A 9 4.25 5.93 -7.80
C GLY A 9 5.67 5.37 -7.64
N GLU A 10 6.37 5.17 -8.77
CA GLU A 10 7.70 4.58 -8.83
C GLU A 10 8.76 5.43 -8.09
N THR A 11 9.66 4.73 -7.40
CA THR A 11 10.89 5.29 -6.83
C THR A 11 12.12 4.73 -7.53
N GLU A 12 13.29 5.29 -7.27
CA GLU A 12 14.53 4.75 -7.83
C GLU A 12 14.81 3.32 -7.34
N PHE A 13 14.51 3.01 -6.07
CA PHE A 13 14.65 1.64 -5.53
C PHE A 13 13.72 0.65 -6.24
N ASN A 14 12.48 1.05 -6.57
CA ASN A 14 11.58 0.20 -7.34
C ASN A 14 12.17 -0.10 -8.74
N ARG A 15 12.69 0.92 -9.44
CA ARG A 15 13.32 0.78 -10.75
C ARG A 15 14.53 -0.16 -10.72
N GLN A 16 15.32 -0.10 -9.66
CA GLN A 16 16.50 -0.94 -9.43
C GLN A 16 16.17 -2.31 -8.83
N ARG A 17 14.91 -2.57 -8.47
CA ARG A 17 14.44 -3.80 -7.79
C ARG A 17 15.14 -4.05 -6.46
N LEU A 18 15.43 -2.98 -5.72
CA LEU A 18 15.91 -3.04 -4.36
C LEU A 18 14.75 -3.20 -3.38
N ILE A 19 15.01 -3.82 -2.24
CA ILE A 19 14.02 -3.87 -1.16
C ILE A 19 13.78 -2.45 -0.65
N LEU A 20 12.53 -2.07 -0.60
CA LEU A 20 12.08 -0.77 -0.13
C LEU A 20 11.01 -0.95 0.94
N GLY A 21 11.40 -0.77 2.18
CA GLY A 21 10.52 -0.74 3.34
C GLY A 21 10.13 0.68 3.71
N ARG A 22 10.56 1.14 4.88
CA ARG A 22 10.23 2.49 5.39
C ARG A 22 11.24 3.57 5.01
N GLY A 23 12.27 3.24 4.24
CA GLY A 23 13.28 4.19 3.77
C GLY A 23 12.68 5.43 3.09
N PRO A 24 13.39 6.59 3.16
CA PRO A 24 12.88 7.89 2.73
C PRO A 24 12.98 8.12 1.21
N GLU A 25 12.98 7.08 0.41
CA GLU A 25 13.06 7.16 -1.05
C GLU A 25 11.89 7.95 -1.64
N PRO A 26 12.14 9.06 -2.38
CA PRO A 26 11.11 9.85 -3.03
C PRO A 26 10.64 9.22 -4.35
N LEU A 27 9.56 9.74 -4.90
CA LEU A 27 9.15 9.42 -6.27
C LEU A 27 10.21 9.87 -7.26
N ASN A 28 10.51 9.02 -8.26
CA ASN A 28 11.27 9.42 -9.43
C ASN A 28 10.37 10.10 -10.47
N ALA A 29 10.88 10.51 -11.62
CA ALA A 29 10.12 11.21 -12.66
C ALA A 29 8.92 10.37 -13.17
N THR A 30 9.11 9.04 -13.32
CA THR A 30 8.02 8.12 -13.67
C THR A 30 6.95 8.09 -12.59
N GLY A 31 7.35 7.98 -11.31
CA GLY A 31 6.44 7.95 -10.17
C GLY A 31 5.65 9.24 -10.00
N GLN A 32 6.25 10.40 -10.29
CA GLN A 32 5.56 11.68 -10.31
C GLN A 32 4.47 11.72 -11.40
N ALA A 33 4.78 11.23 -12.60
CA ALA A 33 3.79 11.11 -13.68
C ALA A 33 2.66 10.15 -13.31
N GLN A 34 2.98 8.99 -12.69
CA GLN A 34 1.98 8.04 -12.18
C GLN A 34 1.10 8.66 -11.10
N ALA A 35 1.66 9.45 -10.19
CA ALA A 35 0.90 10.15 -9.15
C ALA A 35 -0.11 11.15 -9.74
N LEU A 36 0.29 11.92 -10.75
CA LEU A 36 -0.60 12.82 -11.47
C LEU A 36 -1.71 12.07 -12.23
N ALA A 37 -1.38 10.97 -12.89
CA ALA A 37 -2.35 10.13 -13.59
C ALA A 37 -3.37 9.50 -12.61
N ALA A 38 -2.90 9.00 -11.46
CA ALA A 38 -3.75 8.51 -10.40
C ALA A 38 -4.67 9.60 -9.85
N ALA A 39 -4.17 10.83 -9.69
CA ALA A 39 -4.96 11.98 -9.24
C ALA A 39 -6.15 12.26 -10.18
N VAL A 40 -5.91 12.29 -11.50
CA VAL A 40 -6.98 12.45 -12.51
C VAL A 40 -7.97 11.27 -12.47
N ALA A 41 -7.49 10.05 -12.25
CA ALA A 41 -8.37 8.88 -12.16
C ALA A 41 -9.28 8.95 -10.92
N VAL A 42 -8.70 9.31 -9.76
CA VAL A 42 -9.40 9.43 -8.48
C VAL A 42 -10.40 10.59 -8.48
N SER A 43 -10.12 11.70 -9.18
CA SER A 43 -10.97 12.90 -9.21
C SER A 43 -12.42 12.60 -9.66
N ARG A 44 -12.63 11.54 -10.43
CA ARG A 44 -13.96 11.08 -10.88
C ARG A 44 -14.84 10.61 -9.72
N ASN A 45 -14.26 10.34 -8.56
CA ASN A 45 -14.96 9.88 -7.36
C ASN A 45 -15.17 11.01 -6.32
N ALA A 46 -14.84 12.26 -6.65
CA ALA A 46 -15.01 13.40 -5.74
C ALA A 46 -16.50 13.69 -5.46
N PRO A 47 -16.87 14.21 -4.26
CA PRO A 47 -15.95 14.50 -3.17
C PRO A 47 -15.54 13.25 -2.37
N PHE A 48 -14.37 13.29 -1.74
CA PHE A 48 -13.87 12.20 -0.92
C PHE A 48 -12.99 12.68 0.23
N VAL A 49 -12.78 11.81 1.22
CA VAL A 49 -11.79 11.99 2.29
C VAL A 49 -10.48 11.32 1.89
N LEU A 50 -9.35 11.98 2.09
CA LEU A 50 -8.04 11.50 1.66
C LEU A 50 -7.12 11.24 2.86
N TYR A 51 -6.65 10.00 2.97
CA TYR A 51 -5.61 9.56 3.91
C TYR A 51 -4.35 9.12 3.18
N SER A 52 -3.21 9.21 3.84
CA SER A 52 -1.93 8.73 3.30
C SER A 52 -1.08 8.08 4.37
N SER A 53 -0.29 7.09 4.01
CA SER A 53 0.87 6.72 4.81
C SER A 53 1.78 7.95 5.02
N PRO A 54 2.47 8.08 6.17
CA PRO A 54 3.35 9.21 6.44
C PRO A 54 4.71 9.15 5.71
N ILE A 55 4.97 8.11 4.90
CA ILE A 55 6.24 7.96 4.17
C ILE A 55 6.27 8.89 2.95
N GLY A 56 7.42 9.52 2.67
CA GLY A 56 7.57 10.61 1.69
C GLY A 56 6.98 10.31 0.30
N ARG A 57 7.19 9.12 -0.27
CA ARG A 57 6.64 8.74 -1.59
C ARG A 57 5.10 8.66 -1.63
N THR A 58 4.48 8.26 -0.54
CA THR A 58 3.01 8.28 -0.42
C THR A 58 2.49 9.68 -0.17
N ILE A 59 3.20 10.49 0.61
CA ILE A 59 2.90 11.92 0.77
C ILE A 59 2.92 12.63 -0.58
N GLN A 60 3.97 12.46 -1.40
CA GLN A 60 4.07 13.05 -2.73
C GLN A 60 2.92 12.60 -3.66
N THR A 61 2.52 11.33 -3.58
CA THR A 61 1.36 10.82 -4.33
C THR A 61 0.06 11.45 -3.82
N ALA A 62 -0.12 11.57 -2.51
CA ALA A 62 -1.29 12.20 -1.90
C ALA A 62 -1.35 13.71 -2.18
N GLU A 63 -0.21 14.41 -2.23
CA GLU A 63 -0.13 15.83 -2.62
C GLU A 63 -0.62 16.05 -4.07
N ALA A 64 -0.27 15.16 -5.00
CA ALA A 64 -0.77 15.22 -6.37
C ALA A 64 -2.31 15.08 -6.40
N ILE A 65 -2.87 14.10 -5.66
CA ILE A 65 -4.31 13.88 -5.55
C ILE A 65 -4.99 15.09 -4.87
N ALA A 66 -4.44 15.57 -3.76
CA ALA A 66 -4.96 16.70 -3.01
C ALA A 66 -5.03 17.98 -3.85
N SER A 67 -3.98 18.24 -4.64
CA SER A 67 -3.90 19.38 -5.55
C SER A 67 -4.94 19.30 -6.67
N GLU A 68 -5.06 18.15 -7.35
CA GLU A 68 -6.01 17.94 -8.46
C GLU A 68 -7.46 18.08 -8.00
N CYS A 69 -7.76 17.53 -6.83
CA CYS A 69 -9.14 17.44 -6.32
C CYS A 69 -9.52 18.59 -5.37
N SER A 70 -8.59 19.49 -5.04
CA SER A 70 -8.79 20.58 -4.07
C SER A 70 -9.26 20.08 -2.70
N VAL A 71 -8.70 18.96 -2.21
CA VAL A 71 -8.98 18.37 -0.90
C VAL A 71 -7.73 18.39 -0.03
N ALA A 72 -7.90 18.38 1.29
CA ALA A 72 -6.79 18.12 2.21
C ALA A 72 -6.59 16.61 2.40
N PHE A 73 -5.38 16.19 2.80
CA PHE A 73 -5.13 14.81 3.21
C PHE A 73 -4.61 14.74 4.65
N THR A 74 -4.84 13.60 5.28
CA THR A 74 -4.38 13.32 6.65
C THR A 74 -3.38 12.18 6.63
N PRO A 75 -2.12 12.41 7.05
CA PRO A 75 -1.18 11.32 7.28
C PRO A 75 -1.68 10.40 8.40
N MET A 76 -1.70 9.10 8.16
CA MET A 76 -2.23 8.10 9.07
C MET A 76 -1.15 7.07 9.41
N PRO A 77 -0.59 7.11 10.63
CA PRO A 77 0.27 6.04 11.12
C PRO A 77 -0.45 4.68 11.06
N GLY A 78 0.32 3.63 10.79
CA GLY A 78 -0.22 2.29 10.59
C GLY A 78 -0.43 1.91 9.12
N LEU A 79 -0.38 2.90 8.19
CA LEU A 79 -0.43 2.66 6.73
C LEU A 79 0.95 2.53 6.07
N GLU A 80 2.03 2.55 6.84
CA GLU A 80 3.40 2.45 6.31
C GLU A 80 3.66 1.10 5.64
N GLU A 81 4.67 1.06 4.75
CA GLU A 81 5.17 -0.20 4.18
C GLU A 81 5.75 -1.09 5.29
N ILE A 82 5.96 -2.36 4.99
CA ILE A 82 6.64 -3.28 5.90
C ILE A 82 7.99 -2.67 6.32
N ASP A 83 8.28 -2.74 7.61
CA ASP A 83 9.63 -2.45 8.08
C ASP A 83 10.55 -3.59 7.62
N ALA A 84 11.37 -3.31 6.61
CA ALA A 84 12.29 -4.28 6.05
C ALA A 84 13.53 -4.49 6.92
N GLY A 85 13.74 -3.63 7.93
CA GLY A 85 14.89 -3.70 8.84
C GLY A 85 16.21 -3.77 8.09
N ASP A 86 17.05 -4.76 8.41
CA ASP A 86 18.37 -4.94 7.79
C ASP A 86 18.32 -5.32 6.30
N LEU A 87 17.15 -5.61 5.75
CA LEU A 87 17.00 -5.98 4.34
C LEU A 87 16.82 -4.76 3.43
N GLU A 88 16.64 -3.56 3.99
CA GLU A 88 16.46 -2.30 3.24
C GLU A 88 17.62 -2.07 2.26
N GLY A 89 17.30 -1.76 1.00
CA GLY A 89 18.29 -1.46 -0.04
C GLY A 89 19.01 -2.66 -0.65
N LEU A 90 18.76 -3.88 -0.20
CA LEU A 90 19.38 -5.08 -0.76
C LEU A 90 18.67 -5.52 -2.05
N THR A 91 19.47 -6.14 -2.95
CA THR A 91 18.93 -6.85 -4.11
C THR A 91 18.44 -8.25 -3.73
N GLY A 92 17.61 -8.87 -4.58
CA GLY A 92 17.17 -10.25 -4.38
C GLY A 92 18.31 -11.27 -4.30
N SER A 93 19.43 -11.05 -5.02
CA SER A 93 20.63 -11.90 -4.95
C SER A 93 21.34 -11.77 -3.62
N GLN A 94 21.53 -10.54 -3.13
CA GLN A 94 22.13 -10.29 -1.81
C GLN A 94 21.29 -10.89 -0.68
N LEU A 95 19.95 -10.82 -0.77
CA LEU A 95 19.06 -11.46 0.20
C LEU A 95 19.27 -12.98 0.25
N GLN A 96 19.37 -13.64 -0.91
CA GLN A 96 19.59 -15.09 -0.95
C GLN A 96 20.96 -15.48 -0.37
N GLU A 97 21.99 -14.66 -0.57
CA GLU A 97 23.35 -14.89 -0.11
C GLU A 97 23.49 -14.60 1.40
N GLN A 98 22.99 -13.44 1.86
CA GLN A 98 23.25 -12.96 3.20
C GLN A 98 22.18 -13.42 4.22
N TYR A 99 20.94 -13.64 3.78
CA TYR A 99 19.80 -13.97 4.63
C TYR A 99 19.01 -15.20 4.13
N PRO A 100 19.67 -16.35 3.82
CA PRO A 100 18.99 -17.52 3.22
C PRO A 100 17.87 -18.09 4.10
N ASP A 101 18.04 -18.06 5.42
CA ASP A 101 17.05 -18.60 6.36
C ASP A 101 15.82 -17.68 6.46
N VAL A 102 16.02 -16.36 6.48
CA VAL A 102 14.93 -15.37 6.42
C VAL A 102 14.13 -15.55 5.14
N MET A 103 14.80 -15.70 4.00
CA MET A 103 14.16 -15.91 2.70
C MET A 103 13.41 -17.24 2.61
N ARG A 104 13.88 -18.28 3.31
CA ARG A 104 13.16 -19.54 3.45
C ARG A 104 11.91 -19.39 4.29
N GLY A 105 12.02 -18.73 5.45
CA GLY A 105 10.87 -18.40 6.29
C GLY A 105 9.82 -17.58 5.54
N TRP A 106 10.24 -16.52 4.88
CA TRP A 106 9.37 -15.66 4.06
C TRP A 106 8.66 -16.38 2.91
N ARG A 107 9.27 -17.40 2.33
CA ARG A 107 8.62 -18.21 1.29
C ARG A 107 7.56 -19.16 1.86
N ASN A 108 7.83 -19.73 3.03
CA ASN A 108 7.00 -20.78 3.62
C ASN A 108 5.87 -20.22 4.50
N ASP A 109 6.17 -19.19 5.28
CA ASP A 109 5.21 -18.56 6.20
C ASP A 109 5.52 -17.06 6.36
N PRO A 110 5.18 -16.23 5.37
CA PRO A 110 5.40 -14.78 5.40
C PRO A 110 4.61 -14.08 6.52
N ALA A 111 3.51 -14.68 6.97
CA ALA A 111 2.72 -14.13 8.06
C ALA A 111 3.52 -14.04 9.37
N SER A 112 4.34 -15.07 9.67
CA SER A 112 5.12 -15.15 10.91
C SER A 112 6.59 -14.79 10.74
N ALA A 113 7.12 -14.85 9.50
CA ALA A 113 8.54 -14.61 9.23
C ALA A 113 8.89 -13.13 9.42
N LYS A 114 9.61 -12.83 10.50
CA LYS A 114 10.09 -11.46 10.77
C LYS A 114 11.34 -11.14 9.96
N MET A 115 11.37 -9.92 9.42
CA MET A 115 12.60 -9.34 8.90
C MET A 115 13.56 -9.05 10.07
N PRO A 116 14.88 -9.25 9.92
CA PRO A 116 15.85 -8.87 10.95
C PRO A 116 15.69 -7.38 11.28
N ASN A 117 15.47 -7.07 12.56
CA ASN A 117 15.17 -5.72 13.06
C ASN A 117 13.94 -5.05 12.40
N GLY A 118 13.02 -5.83 11.84
CA GLY A 118 11.84 -5.35 11.13
C GLY A 118 10.55 -6.08 11.51
N GLU A 119 9.59 -6.06 10.59
CA GLU A 119 8.25 -6.63 10.76
C GLU A 119 8.07 -7.97 10.03
N SER A 120 7.09 -8.74 10.43
CA SER A 120 6.47 -9.79 9.62
C SER A 120 5.30 -9.22 8.81
N LEU A 121 4.81 -9.96 7.81
CA LEU A 121 3.61 -9.54 7.07
C LEU A 121 2.37 -9.57 7.98
N GLY A 122 2.33 -10.42 9.00
CA GLY A 122 1.28 -10.43 10.02
C GLY A 122 1.25 -9.16 10.86
N ASP A 123 2.43 -8.61 11.22
CA ASP A 123 2.50 -7.32 11.91
C ASP A 123 1.92 -6.20 11.03
N VAL A 124 2.23 -6.20 9.72
CA VAL A 124 1.66 -5.26 8.75
C VAL A 124 0.14 -5.40 8.67
N GLN A 125 -0.37 -6.64 8.54
CA GLN A 125 -1.82 -6.88 8.47
C GLN A 125 -2.54 -6.34 9.71
N ASN A 126 -2.05 -6.66 10.89
CA ASN A 126 -2.67 -6.24 12.15
C ASN A 126 -2.82 -4.72 12.25
N ARG A 127 -1.74 -3.96 11.96
CA ARG A 127 -1.79 -2.51 12.07
C ARG A 127 -2.60 -1.84 10.96
N THR A 128 -2.47 -2.32 9.71
CA THR A 128 -3.20 -1.73 8.58
C THR A 128 -4.69 -2.02 8.68
N TRP A 129 -5.06 -3.24 9.08
CA TRP A 129 -6.46 -3.61 9.26
C TRP A 129 -7.14 -2.81 10.37
N ALA A 130 -6.45 -2.57 11.48
CA ALA A 130 -6.96 -1.71 12.55
C ALA A 130 -7.25 -0.29 12.06
N VAL A 131 -6.36 0.29 11.23
CA VAL A 131 -6.56 1.61 10.63
C VAL A 131 -7.74 1.62 9.65
N ILE A 132 -7.85 0.62 8.76
CA ILE A 132 -8.95 0.56 7.79
C ILE A 132 -10.30 0.37 8.47
N ASN A 133 -10.39 -0.43 9.53
CA ASN A 133 -11.62 -0.58 10.32
C ASN A 133 -12.01 0.73 11.02
N ASP A 134 -11.07 1.47 11.60
CA ASP A 134 -11.32 2.77 12.21
C ASP A 134 -11.83 3.79 11.16
N ILE A 135 -11.22 3.82 9.98
CA ILE A 135 -11.69 4.64 8.85
C ILE A 135 -13.11 4.22 8.44
N ALA A 136 -13.38 2.92 8.30
CA ALA A 136 -14.69 2.43 7.89
C ALA A 136 -15.80 2.83 8.86
N GLN A 137 -15.53 2.81 10.17
CA GLN A 137 -16.49 3.23 11.19
C GLN A 137 -16.78 4.73 11.18
N ARG A 138 -15.82 5.55 10.74
CA ARG A 138 -15.98 7.02 10.68
C ARG A 138 -16.66 7.51 9.40
N HIS A 139 -16.66 6.71 8.34
CA HIS A 139 -17.01 7.12 6.98
C HIS A 139 -17.99 6.16 6.29
N GLU A 140 -19.09 5.79 6.97
CA GLU A 140 -20.04 4.77 6.48
C GLU A 140 -20.58 5.05 5.07
N ASP A 141 -20.87 6.33 4.74
CA ASP A 141 -21.48 6.73 3.47
C ASP A 141 -20.52 7.50 2.54
N ASP A 142 -19.27 7.71 2.96
CA ASP A 142 -18.30 8.50 2.20
C ASP A 142 -17.56 7.66 1.15
N THR A 143 -16.98 8.36 0.18
CA THR A 143 -15.83 7.84 -0.57
C THR A 143 -14.55 8.19 0.20
N VAL A 144 -13.70 7.20 0.41
CA VAL A 144 -12.41 7.36 1.09
C VAL A 144 -11.29 6.88 0.19
N VAL A 145 -10.28 7.71 0.02
CA VAL A 145 -9.06 7.39 -0.72
C VAL A 145 -7.91 7.22 0.26
N VAL A 146 -7.18 6.12 0.15
CA VAL A 146 -6.04 5.79 1.02
C VAL A 146 -4.81 5.54 0.16
N VAL A 147 -3.82 6.43 0.25
CA VAL A 147 -2.53 6.26 -0.42
C VAL A 147 -1.58 5.48 0.48
N THR A 148 -1.13 4.33 0.01
CA THR A 148 -0.27 3.45 0.80
C THR A 148 0.68 2.64 -0.10
N HIS A 149 1.06 1.44 0.29
CA HIS A 149 2.16 0.67 -0.30
C HIS A 149 1.70 -0.75 -0.69
N ASN A 150 2.63 -1.53 -1.24
CA ASN A 150 2.35 -2.87 -1.75
C ASN A 150 1.86 -3.84 -0.68
N PHE A 151 2.66 -4.07 0.37
CA PHE A 151 2.29 -5.05 1.40
C PHE A 151 1.08 -4.64 2.24
N PRO A 152 0.91 -3.37 2.64
CA PRO A 152 -0.32 -2.90 3.24
C PRO A 152 -1.57 -3.22 2.41
N ILE A 153 -1.57 -2.90 1.10
CA ILE A 153 -2.72 -3.19 0.23
C ILE A 153 -2.99 -4.69 0.17
N GLN A 154 -1.95 -5.51 -0.08
CA GLN A 154 -2.11 -6.96 -0.14
C GLN A 154 -2.61 -7.55 1.19
N ALA A 155 -2.11 -7.05 2.32
CA ALA A 155 -2.53 -7.48 3.65
C ALA A 155 -3.98 -7.12 3.95
N ILE A 156 -4.42 -5.90 3.61
CA ILE A 156 -5.81 -5.45 3.70
C ILE A 156 -6.71 -6.34 2.85
N LEU A 157 -6.32 -6.63 1.61
CA LEU A 157 -7.10 -7.46 0.70
C LEU A 157 -7.21 -8.92 1.18
N CYS A 158 -6.13 -9.49 1.73
CA CYS A 158 -6.19 -10.83 2.31
C CYS A 158 -7.21 -10.90 3.44
N GLU A 159 -7.21 -9.94 4.34
CA GLU A 159 -8.16 -9.89 5.47
C GLU A 159 -9.58 -9.66 4.99
N ALA A 160 -9.80 -8.65 4.12
CA ALA A 160 -11.10 -8.29 3.58
C ALA A 160 -11.80 -9.44 2.85
N LEU A 161 -11.04 -10.30 2.19
CA LEU A 161 -11.54 -11.42 1.40
C LEU A 161 -11.52 -12.77 2.16
N GLY A 162 -11.11 -12.79 3.43
CA GLY A 162 -10.92 -14.04 4.18
C GLY A 162 -9.85 -14.96 3.57
N MET A 163 -8.90 -14.40 2.83
CA MET A 163 -7.82 -15.14 2.18
C MET A 163 -6.65 -15.33 3.14
N PRO A 164 -6.10 -16.55 3.28
CA PRO A 164 -4.89 -16.75 4.09
C PRO A 164 -3.77 -15.80 3.67
N LEU A 165 -3.16 -15.10 4.63
CA LEU A 165 -2.13 -14.10 4.37
C LEU A 165 -0.93 -14.68 3.59
N ASN A 166 -0.65 -15.98 3.72
CA ASN A 166 0.37 -16.68 2.95
C ASN A 166 0.12 -16.68 1.43
N ASN A 167 -1.11 -16.36 1.01
CA ASN A 167 -1.51 -16.26 -0.40
C ASN A 167 -1.37 -14.86 -0.99
N PHE A 168 -0.85 -13.88 -0.26
CA PHE A 168 -0.74 -12.47 -0.69
C PHE A 168 -0.12 -12.30 -2.08
N ARG A 169 0.81 -13.18 -2.49
CA ARG A 169 1.46 -13.15 -3.80
C ARG A 169 0.52 -13.41 -4.99
N GLN A 170 -0.71 -13.89 -4.73
CA GLN A 170 -1.75 -14.04 -5.75
C GLN A 170 -2.41 -12.69 -6.09
N LEU A 171 -2.19 -11.66 -5.26
CA LEU A 171 -2.71 -10.32 -5.44
C LEU A 171 -1.63 -9.43 -6.07
N ARG A 172 -1.83 -9.04 -7.31
CA ARG A 172 -0.96 -8.07 -7.99
C ARG A 172 -1.40 -6.66 -7.63
N VAL A 173 -0.45 -5.80 -7.29
CA VAL A 173 -0.65 -4.38 -6.99
C VAL A 173 0.51 -3.61 -7.61
N ASP A 174 0.30 -2.98 -8.77
CA ASP A 174 1.32 -2.24 -9.51
C ASP A 174 1.49 -0.81 -8.96
N LEU A 175 2.62 -0.18 -9.24
CA LEU A 175 2.92 1.20 -8.85
C LEU A 175 1.91 2.16 -9.49
N GLY A 176 1.33 3.06 -8.71
CA GLY A 176 0.28 3.98 -9.15
C GLY A 176 -1.09 3.33 -9.39
N SER A 177 -1.26 2.02 -9.14
CA SER A 177 -2.54 1.33 -9.33
C SER A 177 -3.59 1.72 -8.30
N LEU A 178 -4.86 1.58 -8.70
CA LEU A 178 -6.03 1.72 -7.85
C LEU A 178 -6.68 0.36 -7.59
N THR A 179 -7.20 0.18 -6.38
CA THR A 179 -8.00 -0.98 -5.98
C THR A 179 -9.22 -0.48 -5.23
N GLN A 180 -10.42 -0.96 -5.59
CA GLN A 180 -11.67 -0.45 -5.04
C GLN A 180 -12.45 -1.53 -4.29
N LEU A 181 -12.98 -1.15 -3.12
CA LEU A 181 -13.86 -1.98 -2.29
C LEU A 181 -15.11 -1.17 -1.89
N ASP A 182 -16.27 -1.81 -1.91
CA ASP A 182 -17.46 -1.32 -1.21
C ASP A 182 -17.48 -1.93 0.20
N VAL A 183 -17.70 -1.09 1.20
CA VAL A 183 -17.74 -1.51 2.62
C VAL A 183 -19.09 -1.14 3.21
N ARG A 184 -19.87 -2.17 3.62
CA ARG A 184 -21.18 -2.02 4.25
C ARG A 184 -21.32 -3.00 5.40
N ASP A 185 -21.78 -2.52 6.54
CA ASP A 185 -21.99 -3.36 7.74
C ASP A 185 -20.77 -4.24 8.07
N SER A 186 -19.56 -3.67 7.95
CA SER A 186 -18.26 -4.36 8.13
C SER A 186 -17.99 -5.48 7.11
N VAL A 187 -18.78 -5.58 6.04
CA VAL A 187 -18.54 -6.49 4.92
C VAL A 187 -17.80 -5.75 3.80
N PHE A 188 -16.65 -6.26 3.42
CA PHE A 188 -15.82 -5.71 2.36
C PHE A 188 -16.08 -6.48 1.06
N THR A 189 -16.56 -5.79 0.04
CA THR A 189 -16.80 -6.35 -1.30
C THR A 189 -15.79 -5.78 -2.29
N MET A 190 -14.99 -6.62 -2.92
CA MET A 190 -14.06 -6.20 -3.97
C MET A 190 -14.84 -5.77 -5.22
N LEU A 191 -14.60 -4.54 -5.67
CA LEU A 191 -15.14 -4.03 -6.93
C LEU A 191 -14.13 -4.17 -8.06
N SER A 192 -12.87 -3.83 -7.79
CA SER A 192 -11.78 -3.97 -8.75
C SER A 192 -10.43 -4.09 -8.02
N ILE A 193 -9.45 -4.67 -8.71
CA ILE A 193 -8.08 -4.78 -8.20
C ILE A 193 -7.08 -4.36 -9.28
N ASN A 194 -6.04 -3.64 -8.87
CA ASN A 194 -4.90 -3.30 -9.72
C ASN A 194 -5.30 -2.59 -11.02
N GLU A 195 -6.19 -1.62 -10.94
CA GLU A 195 -6.52 -0.79 -12.10
C GLU A 195 -5.34 0.10 -12.48
N THR A 196 -4.92 0.00 -13.75
CA THR A 196 -3.77 0.73 -14.32
C THR A 196 -4.09 1.41 -15.65
N TRP A 197 -5.36 1.45 -16.05
CA TRP A 197 -5.82 2.01 -17.32
C TRP A 197 -5.52 3.52 -17.49
N HIS A 198 -5.18 4.20 -16.42
CA HIS A 198 -4.84 5.62 -16.39
C HIS A 198 -3.32 5.91 -16.51
N LEU A 199 -2.47 4.86 -16.44
CA LEU A 199 -1.01 4.97 -16.49
C LEU A 199 -0.44 4.96 -17.89
#